data_255afc1acab7e9afc569fcbfbcf9f5be
#
_entry.id   255afc1acab7e9afc569fcbfbcf9f5be
#
_cell.length_a   1.000
_cell.length_b   1.000
_cell.length_c   1.000
_cell.angle_alpha   90.00
_cell.angle_beta   90.00
_cell.angle_gamma   90.00
#
_symmetry.space_group_name_H-M   'P 1'
#
loop_
_entity.id
_entity.type
_entity.pdbx_description
1 polymer ?
#
loop_
_entity_poly.entity_id
_entity_poly.type
_entity_poly.pdbx_seq_one_letter_code
_entity_poly.pdbx_strand_id
1 'polypeptide(L)'
;MIITKQKNLEEILRVLGNGPVFLIGCSECATLCHTGGKDEIGAMKEALEKRKIPVSGCIILDPACHLNNNKRMLKEYSKEIDRSDKILVFACGNGVQTVAELFVEKEILTGTDTLFLGEISRGNEFDKRCMLCGECLLDIFGGFCPVTRCPKSMLNGPCGGSSGGKCEISSEMECVWDRIYQQLKNKGKLQVIDVIQKPKDWSKAVEMKRRV
;
A
#
# COMPACT_ATOMS: atom_id res chain seq x y z
N MET A 1 4.01 3.30 -4.92
CA MET A 1 2.60 3.34 -4.52
C MET A 1 2.32 2.39 -3.35
N ILE A 2 1.23 2.56 -2.62
CA ILE A 2 0.81 1.61 -1.58
C ILE A 2 -0.07 0.55 -2.23
N ILE A 3 0.34 -0.70 -2.13
CA ILE A 3 -0.40 -1.82 -2.69
C ILE A 3 -1.45 -2.28 -1.69
N THR A 4 -2.68 -2.42 -2.18
CA THR A 4 -3.84 -2.83 -1.38
C THR A 4 -4.50 -4.05 -2.00
N LYS A 5 -5.24 -4.79 -1.17
CA LYS A 5 -6.10 -5.89 -1.58
C LYS A 5 -7.51 -5.60 -1.08
N GLN A 6 -8.49 -5.70 -1.94
CA GLN A 6 -9.89 -5.55 -1.54
C GLN A 6 -10.32 -6.73 -0.65
N LYS A 7 -11.00 -6.43 0.44
CA LYS A 7 -11.64 -7.44 1.28
C LYS A 7 -12.79 -8.10 0.53
N ASN A 8 -13.04 -9.36 0.80
CA ASN A 8 -14.22 -9.99 0.22
C ASN A 8 -15.51 -9.46 0.85
N LEU A 9 -16.60 -9.57 0.11
CA LEU A 9 -17.89 -9.00 0.53
C LEU A 9 -18.37 -9.57 1.85
N GLU A 10 -18.15 -10.85 2.12
CA GLU A 10 -18.58 -11.51 3.36
C GLU A 10 -17.81 -10.98 4.59
N GLU A 11 -16.54 -10.64 4.45
CA GLU A 11 -15.78 -9.98 5.51
C GLU A 11 -16.34 -8.59 5.83
N ILE A 12 -16.67 -7.83 4.79
CA ILE A 12 -17.25 -6.49 4.94
C ILE A 12 -18.62 -6.60 5.63
N LEU A 13 -19.47 -7.51 5.17
CA LEU A 13 -20.83 -7.68 5.72
C LEU A 13 -20.85 -8.07 7.20
N ARG A 14 -19.87 -8.85 7.67
CA ARG A 14 -19.78 -9.23 9.10
C ARG A 14 -19.70 -8.04 10.05
N VAL A 15 -19.07 -6.94 9.60
CA VAL A 15 -18.84 -5.74 10.42
C VAL A 15 -19.75 -4.58 10.05
N LEU A 16 -20.35 -4.62 8.84
CA LEU A 16 -21.14 -3.50 8.32
C LEU A 16 -22.51 -3.38 9.03
N GLY A 17 -23.18 -4.49 9.27
CA GLY A 17 -24.58 -4.48 9.75
C GLY A 17 -25.57 -4.09 8.64
N ASN A 18 -26.80 -3.70 9.05
CA ASN A 18 -27.89 -3.41 8.12
C ASN A 18 -28.24 -1.92 7.97
N GLY A 19 -27.54 -1.04 8.69
CA GLY A 19 -27.76 0.40 8.65
C GLY A 19 -27.21 1.07 7.39
N PRO A 20 -27.62 2.33 7.12
CA PRO A 20 -27.13 3.06 5.96
C PRO A 20 -25.62 3.31 6.04
N VAL A 21 -24.94 3.15 4.90
CA VAL A 21 -23.49 3.29 4.79
C VAL A 21 -23.12 4.35 3.75
N PHE A 22 -22.09 5.13 4.03
CA PHE A 22 -21.47 6.01 3.05
C PHE A 22 -20.18 5.37 2.53
N LEU A 23 -19.95 5.37 1.20
CA LEU A 23 -18.80 4.73 0.58
C LEU A 23 -17.74 5.77 0.17
N ILE A 24 -16.49 5.50 0.51
CA ILE A 24 -15.36 6.35 0.11
C ILE A 24 -14.33 5.50 -0.63
N GLY A 25 -13.97 5.93 -1.84
CA GLY A 25 -12.86 5.40 -2.61
C GLY A 25 -11.68 6.36 -2.67
N CYS A 26 -10.61 5.96 -3.36
CA CYS A 26 -9.40 6.75 -3.56
C CYS A 26 -8.97 6.71 -5.03
N SER A 27 -8.76 7.89 -5.64
CA SER A 27 -8.36 8.05 -7.05
C SER A 27 -6.95 7.55 -7.38
N GLU A 28 -6.08 7.42 -6.37
CA GLU A 28 -4.66 7.11 -6.54
C GLU A 28 -4.36 5.61 -6.37
N CYS A 29 -3.62 5.23 -5.33
CA CYS A 29 -3.13 3.87 -5.14
C CYS A 29 -4.23 2.80 -5.21
N ALA A 30 -5.41 3.04 -4.61
CA ALA A 30 -6.49 2.05 -4.60
C ALA A 30 -7.15 1.89 -5.98
N THR A 31 -7.25 2.96 -6.77
CA THR A 31 -7.69 2.87 -8.17
C THR A 31 -6.72 2.06 -9.02
N LEU A 32 -5.42 2.33 -8.89
CA LEU A 32 -4.38 1.61 -9.64
C LEU A 32 -4.28 0.12 -9.22
N CYS A 33 -4.64 -0.20 -7.97
CA CYS A 33 -4.72 -1.58 -7.49
C CYS A 33 -6.04 -2.28 -7.82
N HIS A 34 -7.00 -1.60 -8.46
CA HIS A 34 -8.38 -2.10 -8.66
C HIS A 34 -9.05 -2.55 -7.35
N THR A 35 -8.92 -1.73 -6.30
CA THR A 35 -9.43 -2.06 -4.95
C THR A 35 -10.33 -0.99 -4.36
N GLY A 36 -10.42 0.21 -4.98
CA GLY A 36 -11.20 1.30 -4.41
C GLY A 36 -11.35 2.51 -5.33
N GLY A 37 -11.27 2.30 -6.64
CA GLY A 37 -11.61 3.28 -7.66
C GLY A 37 -13.12 3.38 -7.91
N LYS A 38 -13.50 4.10 -8.95
CA LYS A 38 -14.90 4.35 -9.30
C LYS A 38 -15.67 3.05 -9.58
N ASP A 39 -15.03 2.12 -10.29
CA ASP A 39 -15.66 0.87 -10.69
C ASP A 39 -15.91 -0.05 -9.48
N GLU A 40 -14.93 -0.16 -8.59
CA GLU A 40 -15.03 -0.97 -7.38
C GLU A 40 -16.06 -0.40 -6.40
N ILE A 41 -16.12 0.92 -6.25
CA ILE A 41 -17.13 1.60 -5.44
C ILE A 41 -18.52 1.41 -6.03
N GLY A 42 -18.68 1.52 -7.37
CA GLY A 42 -19.92 1.24 -8.06
C GLY A 42 -20.40 -0.20 -7.85
N ALA A 43 -19.52 -1.17 -8.06
CA ALA A 43 -19.80 -2.59 -7.84
C ALA A 43 -20.17 -2.90 -6.38
N MET A 44 -19.47 -2.29 -5.42
CA MET A 44 -19.79 -2.44 -3.99
C MET A 44 -21.16 -1.86 -3.66
N LYS A 45 -21.49 -0.67 -4.17
CA LYS A 45 -22.82 -0.06 -3.99
C LYS A 45 -23.92 -1.00 -4.47
N GLU A 46 -23.82 -1.50 -5.70
CA GLU A 46 -24.79 -2.46 -6.23
C GLU A 46 -24.90 -3.74 -5.39
N ALA A 47 -23.76 -4.27 -4.92
CA ALA A 47 -23.74 -5.48 -4.10
C ALA A 47 -24.44 -5.29 -2.75
N LEU A 48 -24.31 -4.11 -2.13
CA LEU A 48 -24.97 -3.76 -0.88
C LEU A 48 -26.48 -3.52 -1.09
N GLU A 49 -26.86 -2.76 -2.14
CA GLU A 49 -28.26 -2.50 -2.47
C GLU A 49 -29.05 -3.79 -2.78
N LYS A 50 -28.44 -4.75 -3.50
CA LYS A 50 -29.02 -6.09 -3.72
C LYS A 50 -29.30 -6.83 -2.41
N ARG A 51 -28.55 -6.53 -1.35
CA ARG A 51 -28.75 -7.08 0.01
C ARG A 51 -29.64 -6.21 0.90
N LYS A 52 -30.27 -5.18 0.33
CA LYS A 52 -31.14 -4.21 1.03
C LYS A 52 -30.39 -3.42 2.13
N ILE A 53 -29.09 -3.25 1.99
CA ILE A 53 -28.29 -2.34 2.82
C ILE A 53 -28.28 -0.98 2.13
N PRO A 54 -28.83 0.07 2.76
CA PRO A 54 -28.94 1.37 2.13
C PRO A 54 -27.55 2.02 1.97
N VAL A 55 -27.23 2.53 0.78
CA VAL A 55 -26.05 3.35 0.55
C VAL A 55 -26.51 4.82 0.49
N SER A 56 -26.14 5.60 1.51
CA SER A 56 -26.52 7.01 1.62
C SER A 56 -25.84 7.91 0.59
N GLY A 57 -24.65 7.53 0.12
CA GLY A 57 -23.88 8.23 -0.90
C GLY A 57 -22.50 7.59 -1.11
N CYS A 58 -21.78 8.11 -2.08
CA CYS A 58 -20.40 7.68 -2.34
C CYS A 58 -19.55 8.81 -2.94
N ILE A 59 -18.24 8.76 -2.72
CA ILE A 59 -17.25 9.70 -3.28
C ILE A 59 -15.92 8.99 -3.53
N ILE A 60 -15.18 9.46 -4.53
CA ILE A 60 -13.77 9.11 -4.75
C ILE A 60 -12.92 10.32 -4.32
N LEU A 61 -12.12 10.15 -3.27
CA LEU A 61 -11.22 11.21 -2.75
C LEU A 61 -9.92 11.28 -3.56
N ASP A 62 -9.37 12.48 -3.69
CA ASP A 62 -8.20 12.75 -4.53
C ASP A 62 -7.06 13.45 -3.76
N PRO A 63 -6.10 12.70 -3.21
CA PRO A 63 -6.17 11.31 -2.76
C PRO A 63 -6.78 11.22 -1.33
N ALA A 64 -7.23 10.04 -0.93
CA ALA A 64 -7.83 9.82 0.40
C ALA A 64 -6.91 10.11 1.59
N CYS A 65 -5.60 10.17 1.40
CA CYS A 65 -4.60 10.52 2.43
C CYS A 65 -4.27 12.02 2.52
N HIS A 66 -5.04 12.90 1.86
CA HIS A 66 -4.84 14.35 1.90
C HIS A 66 -5.88 15.04 2.79
N LEU A 67 -5.58 15.21 4.09
CA LEU A 67 -6.53 15.67 5.11
C LEU A 67 -7.32 16.93 4.72
N ASN A 68 -6.63 18.01 4.35
CA ASN A 68 -7.28 19.29 4.04
C ASN A 68 -8.15 19.24 2.78
N ASN A 69 -7.71 18.52 1.75
CA ASN A 69 -8.50 18.34 0.54
C ASN A 69 -9.75 17.52 0.83
N ASN A 70 -9.61 16.44 1.60
CA ASN A 70 -10.72 15.58 1.99
C ASN A 70 -11.77 16.34 2.79
N LYS A 71 -11.33 17.19 3.75
CA LYS A 71 -12.24 18.04 4.51
C LYS A 71 -13.09 18.94 3.60
N ARG A 72 -12.49 19.49 2.54
CA ARG A 72 -13.21 20.32 1.57
C ARG A 72 -14.18 19.48 0.73
N MET A 73 -13.71 18.38 0.14
CA MET A 73 -14.52 17.52 -0.72
C MET A 73 -15.71 16.90 0.03
N LEU A 74 -15.47 16.39 1.24
CA LEU A 74 -16.50 15.71 2.05
C LEU A 74 -17.55 16.68 2.62
N LYS A 75 -17.26 17.96 2.68
CA LYS A 75 -18.24 18.99 3.11
C LYS A 75 -19.46 19.03 2.19
N GLU A 76 -19.29 18.78 0.91
CA GLU A 76 -20.38 18.75 -0.08
C GLU A 76 -21.33 17.57 0.15
N TYR A 77 -20.86 16.51 0.82
CA TYR A 77 -21.60 15.29 1.12
C TYR A 77 -22.06 15.18 2.58
N SER A 78 -22.04 16.31 3.33
CA SER A 78 -22.35 16.29 4.76
C SER A 78 -23.71 15.65 5.05
N LYS A 79 -24.75 15.97 4.25
CA LYS A 79 -26.11 15.44 4.45
C LYS A 79 -26.20 13.92 4.25
N GLU A 80 -25.48 13.39 3.26
CA GLU A 80 -25.40 11.96 2.97
C GLU A 80 -24.60 11.22 4.05
N ILE A 81 -23.52 11.83 4.52
CA ILE A 81 -22.69 11.32 5.61
C ILE A 81 -23.47 11.32 6.93
N ASP A 82 -24.21 12.40 7.23
CA ASP A 82 -25.01 12.49 8.44
C ASP A 82 -26.09 11.40 8.51
N ARG A 83 -26.67 11.00 7.36
CA ARG A 83 -27.65 9.93 7.25
C ARG A 83 -27.06 8.53 7.34
N SER A 84 -25.75 8.40 7.26
CA SER A 84 -25.08 7.09 7.37
C SER A 84 -24.81 6.74 8.83
N ASP A 85 -24.91 5.47 9.18
CA ASP A 85 -24.45 4.95 10.46
C ASP A 85 -22.93 4.76 10.44
N LYS A 86 -22.41 4.32 9.29
CA LYS A 86 -20.99 3.95 9.10
C LYS A 86 -20.44 4.52 7.81
N ILE A 87 -19.12 4.67 7.76
CA ILE A 87 -18.38 5.03 6.54
C ILE A 87 -17.47 3.86 6.17
N LEU A 88 -17.66 3.30 5.00
CA LEU A 88 -16.82 2.22 4.46
C LEU A 88 -15.82 2.78 3.47
N VAL A 89 -14.52 2.66 3.78
CA VAL A 89 -13.43 3.30 3.05
C VAL A 89 -12.61 2.26 2.27
N PHE A 90 -12.49 2.46 0.97
CA PHE A 90 -11.67 1.66 0.05
C PHE A 90 -10.41 2.44 -0.31
N ALA A 91 -9.45 2.46 0.61
CA ALA A 91 -8.16 3.12 0.47
C ALA A 91 -7.11 2.37 1.28
N CYS A 92 -5.84 2.71 1.11
CA CYS A 92 -4.79 2.20 2.01
C CYS A 92 -4.98 2.75 3.44
N GLY A 93 -4.31 2.15 4.42
CA GLY A 93 -4.41 2.52 5.83
C GLY A 93 -4.18 4.01 6.11
N ASN A 94 -3.36 4.71 5.30
CA ASN A 94 -3.20 6.16 5.41
C ASN A 94 -4.52 6.88 5.11
N GLY A 95 -5.18 6.53 4.00
CA GLY A 95 -6.46 7.13 3.63
C GLY A 95 -7.57 6.82 4.62
N VAL A 96 -7.64 5.57 5.11
CA VAL A 96 -8.63 5.17 6.13
C VAL A 96 -8.46 6.01 7.41
N GLN A 97 -7.23 6.14 7.93
CA GLN A 97 -6.95 6.91 9.14
C GLN A 97 -7.23 8.41 8.93
N THR A 98 -6.89 8.96 7.75
CA THR A 98 -7.20 10.36 7.42
C THR A 98 -8.70 10.63 7.42
N VAL A 99 -9.51 9.69 6.93
CA VAL A 99 -10.98 9.80 7.01
C VAL A 99 -11.46 9.68 8.46
N ALA A 100 -10.90 8.77 9.25
CA ALA A 100 -11.25 8.59 10.65
C ALA A 100 -10.99 9.86 11.49
N GLU A 101 -9.91 10.59 11.22
CA GLU A 101 -9.62 11.88 11.87
C GLU A 101 -10.68 12.96 11.56
N LEU A 102 -11.39 12.86 10.44
CA LEU A 102 -12.43 13.81 10.05
C LEU A 102 -13.81 13.49 10.65
N PHE A 103 -14.05 12.25 11.01
CA PHE A 103 -15.36 11.75 11.46
C PHE A 103 -15.25 10.93 12.75
N VAL A 104 -14.84 11.60 13.83
CA VAL A 104 -14.61 10.96 15.15
C VAL A 104 -15.88 10.28 15.70
N GLU A 105 -17.05 10.83 15.36
CA GLU A 105 -18.35 10.33 15.83
C GLU A 105 -18.93 9.19 14.96
N LYS A 106 -18.26 8.83 13.85
CA LYS A 106 -18.71 7.78 12.93
C LYS A 106 -17.86 6.53 13.06
N GLU A 107 -18.48 5.38 12.90
CA GLU A 107 -17.73 4.13 12.76
C GLU A 107 -17.12 4.05 11.37
N ILE A 108 -15.79 4.01 11.30
CA ILE A 108 -15.03 3.92 10.06
C ILE A 108 -14.61 2.46 9.83
N LEU A 109 -15.04 1.90 8.72
CA LEU A 109 -14.71 0.54 8.31
C LEU A 109 -13.77 0.56 7.12
N THR A 110 -12.89 -0.42 7.02
CA THR A 110 -11.99 -0.58 5.87
C THR A 110 -12.47 -1.66 4.92
N GLY A 111 -12.59 -1.31 3.64
CA GLY A 111 -12.89 -2.24 2.54
C GLY A 111 -11.66 -2.89 1.93
N THR A 112 -10.45 -2.54 2.38
CA THR A 112 -9.18 -3.02 1.83
C THR A 112 -8.18 -3.35 2.92
N ASP A 113 -7.25 -4.26 2.62
CA ASP A 113 -6.04 -4.50 3.38
C ASP A 113 -4.86 -3.80 2.73
N THR A 114 -4.01 -3.17 3.52
CA THR A 114 -2.76 -2.56 3.06
C THR A 114 -1.65 -3.60 3.12
N LEU A 115 -1.01 -3.88 1.98
CA LEU A 115 -0.03 -4.95 1.87
C LEU A 115 1.42 -4.46 2.00
N PHE A 116 1.84 -3.60 1.06
CA PHE A 116 3.23 -3.12 1.02
C PHE A 116 3.39 -1.88 0.14
N LEU A 117 4.58 -1.26 0.21
CA LEU A 117 5.02 -0.24 -0.74
C LEU A 117 5.72 -0.91 -1.92
N GLY A 118 5.19 -0.68 -3.12
CA GLY A 118 5.66 -1.34 -4.32
C GLY A 118 5.47 -0.55 -5.61
N GLU A 119 5.70 -1.25 -6.69
CA GLU A 119 5.48 -0.79 -8.06
C GLU A 119 4.51 -1.72 -8.80
N ILE A 120 3.96 -1.22 -9.89
CA ILE A 120 3.29 -2.04 -10.90
C ILE A 120 4.38 -2.56 -11.83
N SER A 121 4.47 -3.87 -11.97
CA SER A 121 5.32 -4.54 -12.94
C SER A 121 4.54 -4.84 -14.22
N ARG A 122 4.74 -5.98 -14.85
CA ARG A 122 4.02 -6.32 -16.09
C ARG A 122 2.57 -6.70 -15.81
N GLY A 123 1.65 -6.12 -16.56
CA GLY A 123 0.22 -6.36 -16.37
C GLY A 123 -0.27 -5.77 -15.04
N ASN A 124 -1.01 -6.55 -14.28
CA ASN A 124 -1.51 -6.18 -12.95
C ASN A 124 -0.71 -6.84 -11.81
N GLU A 125 0.56 -7.11 -12.03
CA GLU A 125 1.45 -7.64 -11.00
C GLU A 125 2.06 -6.52 -10.18
N PHE A 126 2.13 -6.71 -8.88
CA PHE A 126 2.65 -5.73 -7.93
C PHE A 126 3.84 -6.30 -7.17
N ASP A 127 4.98 -5.65 -7.32
CA ASP A 127 6.22 -6.04 -6.67
C ASP A 127 6.55 -5.17 -5.47
N LYS A 128 6.89 -5.79 -4.34
CA LYS A 128 7.41 -5.08 -3.18
C LYS A 128 8.78 -4.49 -3.48
N ARG A 129 8.93 -3.17 -3.34
CA ARG A 129 10.18 -2.46 -3.68
C ARG A 129 10.80 -1.72 -2.50
N CYS A 130 10.03 -1.38 -1.47
CA CYS A 130 10.52 -0.60 -0.34
C CYS A 130 9.85 -1.04 0.97
N MET A 131 10.57 -1.01 2.07
CA MET A 131 10.03 -1.23 3.42
C MET A 131 10.14 0.02 4.31
N LEU A 132 10.32 1.20 3.71
CA LEU A 132 10.31 2.49 4.41
C LEU A 132 11.30 2.58 5.58
N CYS A 133 12.50 2.02 5.42
CA CYS A 133 13.50 1.94 6.48
C CYS A 133 14.22 3.27 6.78
N GLY A 134 13.86 4.37 6.10
CA GLY A 134 14.38 5.72 6.37
C GLY A 134 15.80 5.99 5.88
N GLU A 135 16.55 5.00 5.39
CA GLU A 135 17.93 5.14 4.93
C GLU A 135 18.20 4.31 3.68
N CYS A 136 18.28 4.99 2.53
CA CYS A 136 18.46 4.31 1.24
C CYS A 136 19.93 3.94 1.00
N LEU A 137 20.15 2.71 0.54
CA LEU A 137 21.46 2.18 0.11
C LEU A 137 21.49 1.89 -1.40
N LEU A 138 20.54 2.43 -2.14
CA LEU A 138 20.35 2.14 -3.58
C LEU A 138 21.52 2.59 -4.44
N ASP A 139 22.15 3.70 -4.10
CA ASP A 139 23.34 4.24 -4.76
C ASP A 139 24.55 3.33 -4.60
N ILE A 140 24.69 2.69 -3.43
CA ILE A 140 25.76 1.72 -3.13
C ILE A 140 25.53 0.44 -3.94
N PHE A 141 24.31 -0.08 -3.98
CA PHE A 141 23.98 -1.38 -4.57
C PHE A 141 23.43 -1.29 -6.01
N GLY A 142 23.85 -0.27 -6.75
CA GLY A 142 23.54 -0.15 -8.18
C GLY A 142 22.06 0.06 -8.50
N GLY A 143 21.27 0.55 -7.57
CA GLY A 143 19.83 0.81 -7.72
C GLY A 143 18.93 -0.29 -7.18
N PHE A 144 19.47 -1.37 -6.62
CA PHE A 144 18.68 -2.47 -6.06
C PHE A 144 18.77 -2.52 -4.53
N CYS A 145 17.62 -2.67 -3.87
CA CYS A 145 17.54 -2.71 -2.41
C CYS A 145 17.68 -4.13 -1.87
N PRO A 146 18.79 -4.52 -1.24
CA PRO A 146 18.93 -5.85 -0.67
C PRO A 146 18.00 -6.05 0.55
N VAL A 147 17.73 -4.99 1.32
CA VAL A 147 16.91 -5.05 2.54
C VAL A 147 15.48 -5.49 2.23
N THR A 148 14.88 -4.97 1.14
CA THR A 148 13.50 -5.29 0.78
C THR A 148 13.38 -6.50 -0.13
N ARG A 149 14.30 -6.65 -1.09
CA ARG A 149 14.19 -7.63 -2.16
C ARG A 149 14.83 -8.97 -1.83
N CYS A 150 15.71 -9.05 -0.82
CA CYS A 150 16.19 -10.31 -0.29
C CYS A 150 15.25 -10.80 0.81
N PRO A 151 14.65 -11.99 0.72
CA PRO A 151 13.78 -12.53 1.78
C PRO A 151 14.50 -12.70 3.13
N LYS A 152 15.83 -12.86 3.08
CA LYS A 152 16.69 -12.94 4.27
C LYS A 152 17.22 -11.58 4.71
N SER A 153 16.90 -10.49 4.01
CA SER A 153 17.40 -9.12 4.27
C SER A 153 18.93 -9.06 4.37
N MET A 154 19.65 -9.88 3.62
CA MET A 154 21.11 -9.92 3.62
C MET A 154 21.67 -8.59 3.15
N LEU A 155 22.48 -7.93 4.00
CA LEU A 155 23.03 -6.60 3.74
C LEU A 155 24.45 -6.64 3.16
N ASN A 156 25.23 -7.64 3.49
CA ASN A 156 26.65 -7.75 3.19
C ASN A 156 26.98 -8.95 2.28
N GLY A 157 26.35 -9.01 1.13
CA GLY A 157 26.59 -10.05 0.14
C GLY A 157 25.51 -11.14 0.08
N PRO A 158 25.63 -12.03 -0.90
CA PRO A 158 24.68 -13.13 -1.10
C PRO A 158 24.80 -14.18 -0.01
N CYS A 159 23.69 -14.90 0.25
CA CYS A 159 23.68 -16.01 1.21
C CYS A 159 24.35 -17.30 0.68
N GLY A 160 24.75 -17.31 -0.58
CA GLY A 160 25.34 -18.50 -1.23
C GLY A 160 24.34 -19.54 -1.75
N GLY A 161 23.04 -19.37 -1.47
CA GLY A 161 22.02 -20.35 -1.88
C GLY A 161 21.35 -20.06 -3.22
N SER A 162 21.73 -18.98 -3.91
CA SER A 162 21.18 -18.69 -5.24
C SER A 162 21.71 -19.67 -6.29
N SER A 163 20.85 -20.05 -7.22
CA SER A 163 21.22 -20.90 -8.36
C SER A 163 20.56 -20.39 -9.64
N GLY A 164 21.34 -20.22 -10.71
CA GLY A 164 20.84 -19.72 -11.99
C GLY A 164 20.15 -18.36 -11.91
N GLY A 165 20.61 -17.49 -11.01
CA GLY A 165 20.01 -16.17 -10.79
C GLY A 165 18.71 -16.17 -9.96
N LYS A 166 18.30 -17.34 -9.45
CA LYS A 166 17.10 -17.53 -8.65
C LYS A 166 17.41 -17.65 -7.17
N CYS A 167 16.45 -17.20 -6.33
CA CYS A 167 16.57 -17.24 -4.88
C CYS A 167 16.32 -18.66 -4.35
N GLU A 168 17.09 -19.09 -3.34
CA GLU A 168 16.88 -20.40 -2.71
C GLU A 168 15.52 -20.55 -2.00
N ILE A 169 14.89 -19.43 -1.62
CA ILE A 169 13.58 -19.43 -0.95
C ILE A 169 12.44 -19.69 -1.95
N SER A 170 12.63 -19.30 -3.21
CA SER A 170 11.63 -19.51 -4.26
C SER A 170 12.28 -19.49 -5.63
N SER A 171 12.05 -20.55 -6.42
CA SER A 171 12.51 -20.68 -7.81
C SER A 171 11.88 -19.63 -8.76
N GLU A 172 10.75 -19.03 -8.37
CA GLU A 172 10.10 -17.97 -9.15
C GLU A 172 10.75 -16.61 -8.91
N MET A 173 11.43 -16.43 -7.78
CA MET A 173 12.01 -15.16 -7.38
C MET A 173 13.44 -14.99 -7.90
N GLU A 174 13.74 -13.84 -8.52
CA GLU A 174 15.12 -13.46 -8.85
C GLU A 174 15.92 -13.19 -7.57
N CYS A 175 17.18 -13.66 -7.54
CA CYS A 175 18.10 -13.29 -6.47
C CYS A 175 18.54 -11.84 -6.63
N VAL A 176 18.17 -10.97 -5.68
CA VAL A 176 18.56 -9.56 -5.73
C VAL A 176 20.08 -9.36 -5.67
N TRP A 177 20.81 -10.24 -4.95
CA TRP A 177 22.27 -10.15 -4.87
C TRP A 177 22.96 -10.52 -6.17
N ASP A 178 22.42 -11.46 -6.92
CA ASP A 178 22.88 -11.75 -8.26
C ASP A 178 22.68 -10.55 -9.20
N ARG A 179 21.52 -9.90 -9.11
CA ARG A 179 21.23 -8.64 -9.82
C ARG A 179 22.18 -7.51 -9.43
N ILE A 180 22.44 -7.34 -8.14
CA ILE A 180 23.40 -6.33 -7.63
C ILE A 180 24.80 -6.60 -8.17
N TYR A 181 25.28 -7.85 -8.10
CA TYR A 181 26.57 -8.25 -8.60
C TYR A 181 26.72 -7.94 -10.10
N GLN A 182 25.78 -8.38 -10.92
CA GLN A 182 25.81 -8.12 -12.37
C GLN A 182 25.78 -6.63 -12.68
N GLN A 183 24.96 -5.87 -12.00
CA GLN A 183 24.86 -4.43 -12.19
C GLN A 183 26.17 -3.69 -11.82
N LEU A 184 26.77 -4.04 -10.71
CA LEU A 184 28.04 -3.44 -10.27
C LEU A 184 29.20 -3.88 -11.17
N LYS A 185 29.21 -5.16 -11.61
CA LYS A 185 30.20 -5.65 -12.58
C LYS A 185 30.15 -4.86 -13.89
N ASN A 186 28.95 -4.68 -14.45
CA ASN A 186 28.76 -3.92 -15.70
C ASN A 186 29.17 -2.44 -15.57
N LYS A 187 29.16 -1.91 -14.36
CA LYS A 187 29.59 -0.52 -14.06
C LYS A 187 31.05 -0.42 -13.60
N GLY A 188 31.80 -1.52 -13.52
CA GLY A 188 33.17 -1.54 -13.01
C GLY A 188 33.30 -1.14 -11.53
N LYS A 189 32.26 -1.41 -10.72
CA LYS A 189 32.14 -0.99 -9.31
C LYS A 189 32.04 -2.15 -8.32
N LEU A 190 32.56 -3.32 -8.64
CA LEU A 190 32.46 -4.51 -7.76
C LEU A 190 33.11 -4.30 -6.39
N GLN A 191 34.16 -3.49 -6.29
CA GLN A 191 34.85 -3.18 -5.03
C GLN A 191 33.93 -2.63 -3.93
N VAL A 192 32.73 -2.18 -4.29
CA VAL A 192 31.75 -1.66 -3.33
C VAL A 192 31.24 -2.77 -2.40
N ILE A 193 31.14 -4.02 -2.88
CA ILE A 193 30.66 -5.14 -2.07
C ILE A 193 31.71 -5.70 -1.11
N ASP A 194 32.97 -5.29 -1.24
CA ASP A 194 34.05 -5.64 -0.32
C ASP A 194 33.97 -4.81 0.98
N VAL A 195 33.22 -3.71 0.94
CA VAL A 195 33.03 -2.82 2.09
C VAL A 195 31.84 -3.30 2.92
N ILE A 196 32.13 -3.73 4.16
CA ILE A 196 31.09 -4.18 5.09
C ILE A 196 30.19 -3.00 5.49
N GLN A 197 28.92 -3.11 5.18
CA GLN A 197 27.88 -2.16 5.59
C GLN A 197 27.55 -2.38 7.07
N LYS A 198 27.44 -1.29 7.82
CA LYS A 198 26.97 -1.35 9.22
C LYS A 198 25.52 -1.86 9.29
N PRO A 199 25.10 -2.45 10.41
CA PRO A 199 23.70 -2.77 10.64
C PRO A 199 22.83 -1.54 10.39
N LYS A 200 21.64 -1.78 9.84
CA LYS A 200 20.66 -0.74 9.53
C LYS A 200 20.23 -0.01 10.79
N ASP A 201 20.23 1.30 10.77
CA ASP A 201 19.63 2.11 11.83
C ASP A 201 18.11 2.21 11.63
N TRP A 202 17.37 1.32 12.27
CA TRP A 202 15.92 1.25 12.19
C TRP A 202 15.21 2.38 12.94
N SER A 203 15.92 3.18 13.76
CA SER A 203 15.34 4.36 14.41
C SER A 203 14.82 5.38 13.39
N LYS A 204 15.45 5.43 12.21
CA LYS A 204 15.03 6.28 11.09
C LYS A 204 13.67 5.87 10.48
N ALA A 205 13.25 4.63 10.68
CA ALA A 205 11.96 4.13 10.20
C ALA A 205 10.78 4.58 11.08
N VAL A 206 11.05 5.03 12.30
CA VAL A 206 10.02 5.44 13.27
C VAL A 206 9.79 6.95 13.34
N GLU A 207 10.33 7.73 12.39
CA GLU A 207 10.05 9.16 12.30
C GLU A 207 8.55 9.37 12.01
N MET A 208 7.80 9.84 13.03
CA MET A 208 6.35 9.96 12.98
C MET A 208 5.87 11.24 12.29
N LYS A 209 6.72 12.28 12.19
CA LYS A 209 6.33 13.58 11.63
C LYS A 209 7.51 14.30 11.00
N ARG A 210 7.33 14.73 9.77
CA ARG A 210 8.32 15.54 9.05
C ARG A 210 7.68 16.79 8.48
N ARG A 211 8.36 17.94 8.62
CA ARG A 211 8.02 19.19 7.90
C ARG A 211 8.98 19.31 6.72
N VAL A 212 8.46 19.52 5.54
CA VAL A 212 9.19 19.73 4.27
C VAL A 212 9.03 21.18 3.87
#